data_20dd3f1bc7eff9d9c83eb1b39680d602
#
_entry.id   20dd3f1bc7eff9d9c83eb1b39680d602
#
_cell.length_a   1.000
_cell.length_b   1.000
_cell.length_c   1.000
_cell.angle_alpha   90.00
_cell.angle_beta   90.00
_cell.angle_gamma   90.00
#
_symmetry.space_group_name_H-M   'P 1'
#
loop_
_entity.id
_entity.type
_entity.pdbx_description
1 polymer ?
#
loop_
_entity_poly.entity_id
_entity_poly.type
_entity_poly.pdbx_seq_one_letter_code
_entity_poly.pdbx_strand_id
1 'polypeptide(L)'
;MWIANNWKDYEVIDTSDGEKLERWGDYILRRPDPQVIWNTEKTNPLWKKYNGHYHRSKSGGGEWEGRNLPEEWQIGYGDLRFNLKPFSFKHTGLFPEQAVNWDWFGNIIRREIASGKRKEGEIKVLNLFAYTGGATLSALNAGAMVTHVDASKGMVGWAKENAAASALSDRPVRWLVDDCVKFVEREIRRGNKYDAIIMDPPSYGRGPKGETWKIEESIYPFIELTTNILSESPLFFLINSYTTGLQPAVLSYMMNMTIVSKFGGRVVSDEIGLPVKDTGLILPCGASGRWESVL
;
A
#
# COMPACT_ATOMS: atom_id res chain seq x y z
N MET A 1 13.13 -10.00 5.44
CA MET A 1 11.68 -9.77 5.32
C MET A 1 11.22 -8.79 6.39
N TRP A 2 10.42 -7.81 6.03
CA TRP A 2 9.77 -6.90 6.97
C TRP A 2 8.37 -7.40 7.31
N ILE A 3 8.05 -7.46 8.60
CA ILE A 3 6.84 -8.14 9.09
C ILE A 3 5.88 -7.10 9.68
N ALA A 4 4.63 -7.07 9.17
CA ALA A 4 3.58 -6.21 9.68
C ALA A 4 2.87 -6.89 10.88
N ASN A 5 3.49 -6.81 12.06
CA ASN A 5 3.07 -7.52 13.27
C ASN A 5 2.43 -6.62 14.35
N ASN A 6 2.18 -5.34 14.05
CA ASN A 6 1.62 -4.38 15.02
C ASN A 6 0.09 -4.29 14.97
N TRP A 7 -0.58 -5.08 14.13
CA TRP A 7 -2.02 -5.12 14.02
C TRP A 7 -2.67 -5.68 15.31
N LYS A 8 -3.75 -5.03 15.75
CA LYS A 8 -4.64 -5.53 16.82
C LYS A 8 -5.95 -6.05 16.25
N ASP A 9 -6.48 -5.36 15.24
CA ASP A 9 -7.78 -5.66 14.64
C ASP A 9 -7.69 -6.57 13.42
N TYR A 10 -6.49 -6.97 13.01
CA TYR A 10 -6.28 -7.86 11.89
C TYR A 10 -5.26 -8.96 12.24
N GLU A 11 -5.50 -10.18 11.77
CA GLU A 11 -4.52 -11.28 11.80
C GLU A 11 -4.77 -12.29 10.68
N VAL A 12 -3.72 -12.91 10.17
CA VAL A 12 -3.82 -14.15 9.40
C VAL A 12 -3.83 -15.29 10.40
N ILE A 13 -4.92 -16.06 10.41
CA ILE A 13 -5.12 -17.18 11.33
C ILE A 13 -4.39 -18.41 10.82
N ASP A 14 -4.67 -18.77 9.55
CA ASP A 14 -4.11 -19.96 8.90
C ASP A 14 -4.05 -19.79 7.39
N THR A 15 -3.30 -20.65 6.69
CA THR A 15 -3.13 -20.61 5.24
C THR A 15 -3.05 -22.02 4.66
N SER A 16 -3.87 -22.36 3.65
CA SER A 16 -3.85 -23.65 2.98
C SER A 16 -4.58 -23.63 1.64
N ASP A 17 -4.15 -24.45 0.68
CA ASP A 17 -4.83 -24.70 -0.59
C ASP A 17 -5.20 -23.44 -1.38
N GLY A 18 -4.29 -22.50 -1.52
CA GLY A 18 -4.53 -21.26 -2.27
C GLY A 18 -5.40 -20.24 -1.52
N GLU A 19 -5.66 -20.44 -0.24
CA GLU A 19 -6.49 -19.56 0.58
C GLU A 19 -5.80 -19.15 1.86
N LYS A 20 -6.21 -17.99 2.38
CA LYS A 20 -5.91 -17.53 3.72
C LYS A 20 -7.18 -17.33 4.52
N LEU A 21 -7.13 -17.74 5.77
CA LEU A 21 -8.14 -17.53 6.79
C LEU A 21 -7.70 -16.34 7.65
N GLU A 22 -8.52 -15.30 7.71
CA GLU A 22 -8.17 -14.02 8.31
C GLU A 22 -9.24 -13.54 9.28
N ARG A 23 -8.82 -12.82 10.32
CA ARG A 23 -9.71 -12.01 11.16
C ARG A 23 -9.57 -10.53 10.78
N TRP A 24 -10.71 -9.88 10.56
CA TRP A 24 -10.82 -8.46 10.25
C TRP A 24 -11.80 -7.79 11.24
N GLY A 25 -11.28 -7.29 12.35
CA GLY A 25 -12.10 -6.90 13.50
C GLY A 25 -12.80 -8.10 14.11
N ASP A 26 -14.12 -8.09 14.08
CA ASP A 26 -14.97 -9.18 14.59
C ASP A 26 -15.31 -10.25 13.52
N TYR A 27 -14.87 -10.06 12.28
CA TYR A 27 -15.27 -10.90 11.16
C TYR A 27 -14.14 -11.80 10.67
N ILE A 28 -14.50 -13.05 10.40
CA ILE A 28 -13.61 -14.06 9.85
C ILE A 28 -13.86 -14.20 8.35
N LEU A 29 -12.81 -14.04 7.57
CA LEU A 29 -12.86 -14.11 6.11
C LEU A 29 -11.98 -15.24 5.57
N ARG A 30 -12.45 -15.91 4.51
CA ARG A 30 -11.65 -16.79 3.66
C ARG A 30 -11.47 -16.11 2.31
N ARG A 31 -10.23 -15.93 1.91
CA ARG A 31 -9.92 -15.28 0.63
C ARG A 31 -8.83 -16.04 -0.11
N PRO A 32 -8.89 -16.10 -1.45
CA PRO A 32 -7.82 -16.69 -2.23
C PRO A 32 -6.54 -15.88 -2.13
N ASP A 33 -5.43 -16.60 -1.97
CA ASP A 33 -4.09 -16.03 -2.00
C ASP A 33 -3.18 -16.89 -2.89
N PRO A 34 -2.68 -16.35 -4.03
CA PRO A 34 -1.87 -17.12 -4.96
C PRO A 34 -0.48 -17.49 -4.42
N GLN A 35 -0.03 -16.86 -3.34
CA GLN A 35 1.22 -17.24 -2.67
C GLN A 35 1.09 -18.55 -1.90
N VAL A 36 -0.13 -18.92 -1.49
CA VAL A 36 -0.39 -20.12 -0.69
C VAL A 36 -0.48 -21.34 -1.60
N ILE A 37 0.68 -21.86 -2.00
CA ILE A 37 0.80 -23.05 -2.87
C ILE A 37 0.96 -24.37 -2.07
N TRP A 38 0.99 -24.29 -0.75
CA TRP A 38 1.07 -25.44 0.16
C TRP A 38 -0.30 -25.90 0.59
N ASN A 39 -0.36 -27.16 0.99
CA ASN A 39 -1.53 -27.82 1.50
C ASN A 39 -1.27 -28.29 2.93
N THR A 40 -2.15 -27.93 3.86
CA THR A 40 -2.11 -28.33 5.26
C THR A 40 -3.46 -28.89 5.69
N GLU A 41 -3.48 -29.67 6.78
CA GLU A 41 -4.74 -30.03 7.41
C GLU A 41 -5.41 -28.78 7.97
N LYS A 42 -6.56 -28.41 7.44
CA LYS A 42 -7.35 -27.26 7.92
C LYS A 42 -8.02 -27.57 9.26
N THR A 43 -7.19 -27.74 10.32
CA THR A 43 -7.64 -28.17 11.66
C THR A 43 -8.37 -27.06 12.41
N ASN A 44 -8.09 -25.79 12.11
CA ASN A 44 -8.77 -24.67 12.75
C ASN A 44 -10.27 -24.68 12.42
N PRO A 45 -11.18 -24.71 13.42
CA PRO A 45 -12.63 -24.77 13.17
C PRO A 45 -13.17 -23.53 12.43
N LEU A 46 -12.46 -22.42 12.42
CA LEU A 46 -12.85 -21.20 11.71
C LEU A 46 -12.82 -21.36 10.19
N TRP A 47 -12.12 -22.36 9.65
CA TRP A 47 -12.26 -22.74 8.23
C TRP A 47 -13.70 -23.13 7.84
N LYS A 48 -14.51 -23.52 8.80
CA LYS A 48 -15.94 -23.88 8.63
C LYS A 48 -16.88 -22.83 9.23
N LYS A 49 -16.38 -21.94 10.10
CA LYS A 49 -17.16 -20.92 10.83
C LYS A 49 -16.68 -19.51 10.47
N TYR A 50 -16.79 -19.16 9.20
CA TYR A 50 -16.42 -17.85 8.68
C TYR A 50 -17.66 -16.97 8.44
N ASN A 51 -17.44 -15.65 8.34
CA ASN A 51 -18.47 -14.67 8.00
C ASN A 51 -18.53 -14.38 6.49
N GLY A 52 -17.41 -14.46 5.79
CA GLY A 52 -17.35 -14.24 4.35
C GLY A 52 -16.32 -15.14 3.67
N HIS A 53 -16.67 -15.63 2.48
CA HIS A 53 -15.78 -16.40 1.62
C HIS A 53 -15.84 -15.86 0.20
N TYR A 54 -14.71 -15.50 -0.36
CA TYR A 54 -14.64 -15.07 -1.76
C TYR A 54 -14.34 -16.27 -2.66
N HIS A 55 -15.27 -16.56 -3.52
CA HIS A 55 -15.15 -17.63 -4.53
C HIS A 55 -14.63 -17.04 -5.85
N ARG A 56 -13.47 -17.51 -6.30
CA ARG A 56 -12.89 -17.10 -7.56
C ARG A 56 -13.60 -17.77 -8.73
N SER A 57 -14.04 -17.00 -9.73
CA SER A 57 -14.60 -17.60 -10.95
C SER A 57 -13.50 -18.02 -11.91
N LYS A 58 -13.79 -19.02 -12.77
CA LYS A 58 -12.85 -19.50 -13.79
C LYS A 58 -12.63 -18.48 -14.93
N SER A 59 -13.56 -17.54 -15.11
CA SER A 59 -13.54 -16.54 -16.16
C SER A 59 -12.93 -15.19 -15.71
N GLY A 60 -12.42 -15.13 -14.49
CA GLY A 60 -11.94 -13.90 -13.84
C GLY A 60 -13.03 -13.27 -12.94
N GLY A 61 -12.57 -12.51 -11.93
CA GLY A 61 -13.45 -12.00 -10.89
C GLY A 61 -13.91 -13.10 -9.91
N GLY A 62 -15.10 -12.95 -9.35
CA GLY A 62 -15.69 -13.87 -8.38
C GLY A 62 -16.78 -13.20 -7.56
N GLU A 63 -17.27 -13.90 -6.55
CA GLU A 63 -18.35 -13.44 -5.69
C GLU A 63 -18.09 -13.74 -4.22
N TRP A 64 -18.68 -12.95 -3.35
CA TRP A 64 -18.66 -13.17 -1.92
C TRP A 64 -19.85 -14.00 -1.46
N GLU A 65 -19.59 -15.11 -0.80
CA GLU A 65 -20.56 -15.80 0.03
C GLU A 65 -20.52 -15.17 1.44
N GLY A 66 -21.58 -14.47 1.81
CA GLY A 66 -21.70 -13.84 3.14
C GLY A 66 -22.50 -14.70 4.10
N ARG A 67 -21.98 -14.88 5.33
CA ARG A 67 -22.68 -15.50 6.47
C ARG A 67 -22.65 -14.49 7.62
N ASN A 68 -23.62 -13.59 7.65
CA ASN A 68 -23.64 -12.46 8.59
C ASN A 68 -22.45 -11.50 8.43
N LEU A 69 -21.93 -11.33 7.21
CA LEU A 69 -20.96 -10.29 6.90
C LEU A 69 -21.71 -8.98 6.65
N PRO A 70 -21.37 -7.86 7.32
CA PRO A 70 -22.00 -6.58 7.06
C PRO A 70 -21.57 -6.03 5.69
N GLU A 71 -22.36 -5.08 5.19
CA GLU A 71 -22.01 -4.36 3.96
C GLU A 71 -20.74 -3.52 4.14
N GLU A 72 -20.57 -2.93 5.33
CA GLU A 72 -19.38 -2.16 5.72
C GLU A 72 -19.06 -2.37 7.19
N TRP A 73 -17.75 -2.35 7.53
CA TRP A 73 -17.26 -2.33 8.91
C TRP A 73 -15.94 -1.57 8.99
N GLN A 74 -15.42 -1.36 10.18
CA GLN A 74 -14.15 -0.67 10.40
C GLN A 74 -13.15 -1.53 11.16
N ILE A 75 -11.87 -1.30 10.85
CA ILE A 75 -10.73 -1.75 11.68
C ILE A 75 -9.77 -0.59 11.92
N GLY A 76 -8.99 -0.71 12.99
CA GLY A 76 -8.00 0.28 13.39
C GLY A 76 -6.57 -0.19 13.23
N TYR A 77 -5.67 0.76 12.93
CA TYR A 77 -4.23 0.61 13.06
C TYR A 77 -3.66 1.84 13.77
N GLY A 78 -3.31 1.71 15.04
CA GLY A 78 -3.02 2.87 15.89
C GLY A 78 -4.20 3.84 15.90
N ASP A 79 -3.95 5.10 15.55
CA ASP A 79 -4.97 6.14 15.48
C ASP A 79 -5.79 6.11 14.18
N LEU A 80 -5.35 5.35 13.18
CA LEU A 80 -6.03 5.25 11.89
C LEU A 80 -7.25 4.34 11.95
N ARG A 81 -8.28 4.69 11.17
CA ARG A 81 -9.51 3.90 10.99
C ARG A 81 -9.76 3.69 9.50
N PHE A 82 -10.05 2.46 9.14
CA PHE A 82 -10.28 2.05 7.77
C PHE A 82 -11.68 1.46 7.63
N ASN A 83 -12.48 2.04 6.75
CA ASN A 83 -13.75 1.47 6.33
C ASN A 83 -13.46 0.30 5.37
N LEU A 84 -14.05 -0.82 5.63
CA LEU A 84 -13.91 -2.04 4.85
C LEU A 84 -15.25 -2.46 4.31
N LYS A 85 -15.27 -3.07 3.12
CA LYS A 85 -16.45 -3.68 2.53
C LYS A 85 -16.06 -4.81 1.58
N PRO A 86 -16.90 -5.83 1.42
CA PRO A 86 -16.74 -6.81 0.35
C PRO A 86 -16.84 -6.07 -0.99
N PHE A 87 -15.79 -6.14 -1.78
CA PHE A 87 -15.75 -5.48 -3.09
C PHE A 87 -15.83 -6.53 -4.20
N SER A 88 -16.12 -6.12 -5.43
CA SER A 88 -16.29 -7.01 -6.60
C SER A 88 -15.09 -7.92 -6.91
N PHE A 89 -13.98 -7.70 -6.24
CA PHE A 89 -12.81 -8.57 -6.21
C PHE A 89 -12.59 -9.11 -4.80
N LYS A 90 -11.60 -10.00 -4.61
CA LYS A 90 -11.22 -10.56 -3.31
C LYS A 90 -10.79 -9.52 -2.25
N HIS A 91 -10.67 -8.26 -2.65
CA HIS A 91 -10.17 -7.20 -1.78
C HIS A 91 -11.27 -6.60 -0.90
N THR A 92 -10.87 -6.12 0.27
CA THR A 92 -11.75 -5.51 1.27
C THR A 92 -11.51 -4.00 1.44
N GLY A 93 -10.60 -3.45 0.63
CA GLY A 93 -10.23 -2.04 0.68
C GLY A 93 -8.93 -1.76 1.42
N LEU A 94 -8.20 -2.77 1.90
CA LEU A 94 -6.95 -2.58 2.63
C LEU A 94 -5.95 -3.71 2.37
N PHE A 95 -4.66 -3.37 2.42
CA PHE A 95 -3.53 -4.29 2.36
C PHE A 95 -2.75 -4.21 3.69
N PRO A 96 -3.06 -5.08 4.67
CA PRO A 96 -2.51 -5.00 6.02
C PRO A 96 -0.99 -5.13 6.09
N GLU A 97 -0.38 -5.86 5.18
CA GLU A 97 1.07 -6.01 5.07
C GLU A 97 1.80 -4.68 4.83
N GLN A 98 1.11 -3.69 4.28
CA GLN A 98 1.67 -2.36 4.06
C GLN A 98 1.91 -1.56 5.34
N ALA A 99 1.35 -1.98 6.45
CA ALA A 99 1.53 -1.29 7.74
C ALA A 99 3.01 -1.19 8.14
N VAL A 100 3.84 -2.16 7.78
CA VAL A 100 5.29 -2.12 8.04
C VAL A 100 6.00 -0.99 7.27
N ASN A 101 5.47 -0.61 6.11
CA ASN A 101 5.94 0.54 5.35
C ASN A 101 5.41 1.85 5.95
N TRP A 102 4.15 1.86 6.41
CA TRP A 102 3.57 3.03 7.09
C TRP A 102 4.35 3.41 8.34
N ASP A 103 4.75 2.43 9.14
CA ASP A 103 5.59 2.63 10.33
C ASP A 103 6.96 3.20 9.94
N TRP A 104 7.59 2.65 8.91
CA TRP A 104 8.90 3.08 8.44
C TRP A 104 8.91 4.55 8.00
N PHE A 105 8.10 4.92 7.01
CA PHE A 105 8.12 6.31 6.53
C PHE A 105 7.48 7.29 7.52
N GLY A 106 6.50 6.84 8.30
CA GLY A 106 5.93 7.64 9.38
C GLY A 106 6.96 8.02 10.43
N ASN A 107 7.90 7.11 10.76
CA ASN A 107 9.01 7.40 11.66
C ASN A 107 10.01 8.41 11.05
N ILE A 108 10.27 8.34 9.73
CA ILE A 108 11.12 9.33 9.06
C ILE A 108 10.49 10.72 9.16
N ILE A 109 9.20 10.85 8.83
CA ILE A 109 8.47 12.11 8.89
C ILE A 109 8.49 12.69 10.31
N ARG A 110 8.11 11.89 11.32
CA ARG A 110 8.10 12.34 12.72
C ARG A 110 9.48 12.73 13.23
N ARG A 111 10.52 11.97 12.86
CA ARG A 111 11.92 12.29 13.23
C ARG A 111 12.36 13.61 12.64
N GLU A 112 12.03 13.88 11.38
CA GLU A 112 12.39 15.14 10.71
C GLU A 112 11.70 16.35 11.35
N ILE A 113 10.41 16.21 11.72
CA ILE A 113 9.68 17.24 12.46
C ILE A 113 10.25 17.44 13.88
N ALA A 114 10.49 16.34 14.60
CA ALA A 114 11.02 16.39 15.97
C ALA A 114 12.43 16.99 16.05
N SER A 115 13.24 16.87 14.99
CA SER A 115 14.56 17.50 14.92
C SER A 115 14.51 19.02 14.71
N GLY A 116 13.33 19.58 14.42
CA GLY A 116 13.13 20.99 14.12
C GLY A 116 13.58 21.43 12.71
N LYS A 117 14.05 20.52 11.87
CA LYS A 117 14.44 20.83 10.48
C LYS A 117 13.26 21.17 9.59
N ARG A 118 12.10 20.58 9.86
CA ARG A 118 10.83 20.82 9.16
C ARG A 118 9.70 20.97 10.18
N LYS A 119 8.68 21.74 9.84
CA LYS A 119 7.46 21.86 10.65
C LYS A 119 6.40 20.87 10.15
N GLU A 120 5.41 20.63 11.00
CA GLU A 120 4.20 19.89 10.61
C GLU A 120 3.53 20.58 9.39
N GLY A 121 3.16 19.78 8.38
CA GLY A 121 2.59 20.25 7.12
C GLY A 121 3.60 20.79 6.09
N GLU A 122 4.88 20.86 6.38
CA GLU A 122 5.91 21.30 5.42
C GLU A 122 6.45 20.16 4.55
N ILE A 123 6.49 18.92 5.07
CA ILE A 123 6.98 17.76 4.33
C ILE A 123 5.95 17.36 3.28
N LYS A 124 6.30 17.47 2.00
CA LYS A 124 5.44 17.16 0.86
C LYS A 124 5.63 15.73 0.41
N VAL A 125 4.64 14.89 0.65
CA VAL A 125 4.62 13.49 0.22
C VAL A 125 3.70 13.32 -0.99
N LEU A 126 4.20 12.71 -2.06
CA LEU A 126 3.41 12.28 -3.20
C LEU A 126 3.12 10.79 -3.08
N ASN A 127 1.83 10.42 -3.05
CA ASN A 127 1.39 9.03 -3.08
C ASN A 127 0.72 8.74 -4.42
N LEU A 128 1.33 7.87 -5.21
CA LEU A 128 0.92 7.45 -6.55
C LEU A 128 0.34 6.04 -6.51
N PHE A 129 -0.72 5.78 -7.30
CA PHE A 129 -1.52 4.56 -7.23
C PHE A 129 -2.07 4.36 -5.82
N ALA A 130 -2.61 5.45 -5.27
CA ALA A 130 -2.77 5.62 -3.84
C ALA A 130 -3.96 4.84 -3.25
N TYR A 131 -4.78 4.20 -4.10
CA TYR A 131 -5.88 3.30 -3.72
C TYR A 131 -6.83 3.93 -2.69
N THR A 132 -7.19 3.22 -1.63
CA THR A 132 -8.06 3.68 -0.54
C THR A 132 -7.35 4.50 0.53
N GLY A 133 -6.09 4.86 0.30
CA GLY A 133 -5.37 5.86 1.06
C GLY A 133 -4.62 5.39 2.30
N GLY A 134 -4.34 4.09 2.49
CA GLY A 134 -3.61 3.62 3.67
C GLY A 134 -2.31 4.38 3.91
N ALA A 135 -1.45 4.48 2.89
CA ALA A 135 -0.20 5.24 2.97
C ALA A 135 -0.43 6.76 3.11
N THR A 136 -1.47 7.31 2.45
CA THR A 136 -1.86 8.71 2.57
C THR A 136 -2.21 9.07 4.02
N LEU A 137 -3.09 8.29 4.65
CA LEU A 137 -3.51 8.52 6.02
C LEU A 137 -2.34 8.41 7.00
N SER A 138 -1.47 7.42 6.79
CA SER A 138 -0.29 7.25 7.63
C SER A 138 0.69 8.43 7.54
N ALA A 139 0.92 8.96 6.32
CA ALA A 139 1.76 10.15 6.13
C ALA A 139 1.13 11.40 6.73
N LEU A 140 -0.19 11.60 6.58
CA LEU A 140 -0.93 12.70 7.21
C LEU A 140 -0.87 12.62 8.74
N ASN A 141 -1.07 11.43 9.31
CA ASN A 141 -0.98 11.22 10.75
C ASN A 141 0.43 11.42 11.31
N ALA A 142 1.44 11.23 10.49
CA ALA A 142 2.82 11.54 10.84
C ALA A 142 3.18 13.04 10.73
N GLY A 143 2.28 13.88 10.21
CA GLY A 143 2.45 15.33 10.10
C GLY A 143 2.85 15.84 8.72
N ALA A 144 2.79 15.05 7.68
CA ALA A 144 3.08 15.48 6.31
C ALA A 144 1.89 16.19 5.63
N MET A 145 2.19 16.94 4.57
CA MET A 145 1.22 17.31 3.53
C MET A 145 1.25 16.24 2.43
N VAL A 146 0.11 15.75 1.98
CA VAL A 146 0.05 14.67 1.01
C VAL A 146 -0.66 15.08 -0.28
N THR A 147 -0.08 14.70 -1.41
CA THR A 147 -0.78 14.67 -2.69
C THR A 147 -1.13 13.21 -3.02
N HIS A 148 -2.41 12.88 -2.99
CA HIS A 148 -2.96 11.56 -3.25
C HIS A 148 -3.44 11.48 -4.69
N VAL A 149 -2.89 10.57 -5.48
CA VAL A 149 -3.22 10.38 -6.89
C VAL A 149 -3.62 8.95 -7.16
N ASP A 150 -4.84 8.76 -7.66
CA ASP A 150 -5.34 7.47 -8.13
C ASP A 150 -6.24 7.67 -9.34
N ALA A 151 -6.23 6.74 -10.30
CA ALA A 151 -7.05 6.83 -11.50
C ALA A 151 -8.55 6.55 -11.24
N SER A 152 -8.87 5.90 -10.14
CA SER A 152 -10.23 5.50 -9.77
C SER A 152 -10.91 6.54 -8.88
N LYS A 153 -11.96 7.18 -9.40
CA LYS A 153 -12.79 8.10 -8.60
C LYS A 153 -13.37 7.42 -7.33
N GLY A 154 -13.75 6.14 -7.44
CA GLY A 154 -14.28 5.37 -6.31
C GLY A 154 -13.24 5.17 -5.22
N MET A 155 -11.99 4.85 -5.59
CA MET A 155 -10.91 4.67 -4.62
C MET A 155 -10.54 5.99 -3.93
N VAL A 156 -10.47 7.10 -4.67
CA VAL A 156 -10.25 8.44 -4.08
C VAL A 156 -11.40 8.84 -3.15
N GLY A 157 -12.64 8.51 -3.50
CA GLY A 157 -13.80 8.70 -2.60
C GLY A 157 -13.64 7.92 -1.29
N TRP A 158 -13.32 6.64 -1.40
CA TRP A 158 -13.10 5.77 -0.23
C TRP A 158 -11.92 6.24 0.63
N ALA A 159 -10.85 6.74 0.02
CA ALA A 159 -9.73 7.32 0.76
C ALA A 159 -10.14 8.55 1.58
N LYS A 160 -11.04 9.40 1.05
CA LYS A 160 -11.61 10.53 1.81
C LYS A 160 -12.48 10.07 2.98
N GLU A 161 -13.28 9.01 2.79
CA GLU A 161 -14.08 8.40 3.86
C GLU A 161 -13.17 7.85 4.98
N ASN A 162 -12.07 7.19 4.61
CA ASN A 162 -11.06 6.73 5.56
C ASN A 162 -10.37 7.88 6.29
N ALA A 163 -10.06 8.99 5.61
CA ALA A 163 -9.51 10.19 6.24
C ALA A 163 -10.49 10.79 7.27
N ALA A 164 -11.78 10.86 6.92
CA ALA A 164 -12.81 11.31 7.84
C ALA A 164 -12.96 10.39 9.06
N ALA A 165 -12.98 9.08 8.85
CA ALA A 165 -13.03 8.08 9.92
C ALA A 165 -11.82 8.14 10.87
N SER A 166 -10.66 8.57 10.35
CA SER A 166 -9.41 8.74 11.10
C SER A 166 -9.24 10.15 11.71
N ALA A 167 -10.26 11.02 11.66
CA ALA A 167 -10.19 12.43 12.10
C ALA A 167 -9.07 13.24 11.42
N LEU A 168 -8.79 12.94 10.13
CA LEU A 168 -7.74 13.58 9.33
C LEU A 168 -8.30 14.49 8.22
N SER A 169 -9.59 14.82 8.23
CA SER A 169 -10.24 15.63 7.18
C SER A 169 -9.65 17.03 7.04
N ASP A 170 -9.17 17.62 8.14
CA ASP A 170 -8.59 18.97 8.18
C ASP A 170 -7.08 18.98 7.91
N ARG A 171 -6.48 17.83 7.70
CA ARG A 171 -5.04 17.74 7.36
C ARG A 171 -4.77 18.16 5.91
N PRO A 172 -3.59 18.71 5.62
CA PRO A 172 -3.28 19.23 4.29
C PRO A 172 -3.12 18.09 3.27
N VAL A 173 -4.17 17.82 2.50
CA VAL A 173 -4.19 16.79 1.46
C VAL A 173 -4.82 17.28 0.16
N ARG A 174 -4.19 16.94 -0.97
CA ARG A 174 -4.75 17.13 -2.32
C ARG A 174 -5.22 15.78 -2.86
N TRP A 175 -6.52 15.65 -3.05
CA TRP A 175 -7.15 14.45 -3.62
C TRP A 175 -7.29 14.59 -5.13
N LEU A 176 -6.71 13.69 -5.92
CA LEU A 176 -6.69 13.76 -7.38
C LEU A 176 -7.12 12.43 -7.99
N VAL A 177 -8.09 12.52 -8.90
CA VAL A 177 -8.47 11.41 -9.80
C VAL A 177 -7.75 11.64 -11.11
N ASP A 178 -6.66 10.92 -11.35
CA ASP A 178 -5.77 11.17 -12.45
C ASP A 178 -4.88 9.98 -12.81
N ASP A 179 -4.39 9.94 -14.05
CA ASP A 179 -3.32 9.04 -14.46
C ASP A 179 -1.99 9.48 -13.83
N CYS A 180 -1.29 8.55 -13.17
CA CYS A 180 -0.09 8.86 -12.40
C CYS A 180 1.06 9.38 -13.28
N VAL A 181 1.26 8.83 -14.48
CA VAL A 181 2.33 9.26 -15.39
C VAL A 181 2.06 10.69 -15.88
N LYS A 182 0.86 10.94 -16.38
CA LYS A 182 0.45 12.26 -16.84
C LYS A 182 0.44 13.31 -15.72
N PHE A 183 0.11 12.89 -14.51
CA PHE A 183 0.21 13.76 -13.33
C PHE A 183 1.66 14.19 -13.09
N VAL A 184 2.59 13.25 -13.04
CA VAL A 184 4.02 13.53 -12.83
C VAL A 184 4.57 14.42 -13.95
N GLU A 185 4.27 14.17 -15.21
CA GLU A 185 4.68 15.03 -16.33
C GLU A 185 4.18 16.47 -16.18
N ARG A 186 2.94 16.66 -15.67
CA ARG A 186 2.43 18.01 -15.40
C ARG A 186 3.12 18.69 -14.23
N GLU A 187 3.44 17.95 -13.18
CA GLU A 187 4.18 18.50 -12.03
C GLU A 187 5.61 18.92 -12.41
N ILE A 188 6.27 18.17 -13.32
CA ILE A 188 7.56 18.56 -13.89
C ILE A 188 7.43 19.92 -14.62
N ARG A 189 6.44 20.06 -15.51
CA ARG A 189 6.21 21.32 -16.26
C ARG A 189 5.87 22.49 -15.34
N ARG A 190 5.25 22.25 -14.20
CA ARG A 190 4.91 23.27 -13.19
C ARG A 190 6.05 23.60 -12.25
N GLY A 191 7.13 22.84 -12.27
CA GLY A 191 8.24 22.97 -11.34
C GLY A 191 7.91 22.57 -9.91
N ASN A 192 6.85 21.82 -9.67
CA ASN A 192 6.48 21.34 -8.34
C ASN A 192 7.46 20.27 -7.87
N LYS A 193 7.75 20.28 -6.57
CA LYS A 193 8.69 19.36 -5.93
C LYS A 193 8.08 18.70 -4.70
N TYR A 194 8.55 17.49 -4.41
CA TYR A 194 8.12 16.64 -3.31
C TYR A 194 9.32 16.16 -2.51
N ASP A 195 9.16 16.09 -1.20
CA ASP A 195 10.22 15.63 -0.29
C ASP A 195 10.24 14.10 -0.18
N ALA A 196 9.14 13.45 -0.55
CA ALA A 196 9.06 12.00 -0.58
C ALA A 196 8.04 11.52 -1.63
N ILE A 197 8.29 10.32 -2.16
CA ILE A 197 7.39 9.65 -3.10
C ILE A 197 7.11 8.24 -2.61
N ILE A 198 5.83 7.86 -2.64
CA ILE A 198 5.32 6.51 -2.39
C ILE A 198 4.63 6.05 -3.66
N MET A 199 4.89 4.83 -4.13
CA MET A 199 4.17 4.24 -5.25
C MET A 199 3.90 2.76 -5.03
N ASP A 200 2.68 2.35 -5.38
CA ASP A 200 2.22 0.96 -5.33
C ASP A 200 1.56 0.58 -6.67
N PRO A 201 2.35 0.52 -7.75
CA PRO A 201 1.84 0.33 -9.09
C PRO A 201 1.25 -1.07 -9.28
N PRO A 202 0.09 -1.19 -9.96
CA PRO A 202 -0.47 -2.49 -10.29
C PRO A 202 0.40 -3.21 -11.33
N SER A 203 0.31 -4.55 -11.39
CA SER A 203 0.98 -5.32 -12.46
C SER A 203 0.46 -4.92 -13.83
N TYR A 204 -0.86 -4.68 -13.94
CA TYR A 204 -1.53 -4.23 -15.13
C TYR A 204 -2.63 -3.22 -14.77
N GLY A 205 -2.79 -2.18 -15.57
CA GLY A 205 -3.84 -1.18 -15.39
C GLY A 205 -4.25 -0.51 -16.69
N ARG A 206 -5.43 0.11 -16.65
CA ARG A 206 -5.90 1.00 -17.72
C ARG A 206 -6.21 2.37 -17.13
N GLY A 207 -5.66 3.39 -17.73
CA GLY A 207 -5.99 4.77 -17.42
C GLY A 207 -7.39 5.16 -17.91
N PRO A 208 -7.93 6.28 -17.42
CA PRO A 208 -9.29 6.73 -17.71
C PRO A 208 -9.53 7.06 -19.19
N LYS A 209 -8.47 7.21 -19.99
CA LYS A 209 -8.54 7.49 -21.45
C LYS A 209 -8.00 6.35 -22.29
N GLY A 210 -7.91 5.13 -21.74
CA GLY A 210 -7.45 3.94 -22.45
C GLY A 210 -5.93 3.73 -22.44
N GLU A 211 -5.18 4.50 -21.65
CA GLU A 211 -3.76 4.28 -21.43
C GLU A 211 -3.54 2.88 -20.84
N THR A 212 -2.51 2.20 -21.31
CA THR A 212 -2.16 0.87 -20.77
C THR A 212 -0.91 0.99 -19.93
N TRP A 213 -1.01 0.52 -18.71
CA TRP A 213 0.11 0.30 -17.79
C TRP A 213 0.43 -1.19 -17.73
N LYS A 214 1.66 -1.54 -18.00
CA LYS A 214 2.26 -2.86 -17.76
C LYS A 214 3.54 -2.64 -16.98
N ILE A 215 3.62 -3.21 -15.79
CA ILE A 215 4.68 -2.87 -14.84
C ILE A 215 6.08 -3.18 -15.41
N GLU A 216 6.24 -4.29 -16.12
CA GLU A 216 7.52 -4.72 -16.69
C GLU A 216 8.10 -3.73 -17.72
N GLU A 217 7.20 -3.03 -18.43
CA GLU A 217 7.55 -2.06 -19.47
C GLU A 217 7.67 -0.64 -18.90
N SER A 218 6.90 -0.33 -17.84
CA SER A 218 6.63 1.04 -17.42
C SER A 218 7.37 1.46 -16.15
N ILE A 219 7.73 0.51 -15.27
CA ILE A 219 8.19 0.87 -13.92
C ILE A 219 9.54 1.58 -13.90
N TYR A 220 10.52 1.10 -14.66
CA TYR A 220 11.85 1.70 -14.66
C TYR A 220 11.84 3.13 -15.20
N PRO A 221 11.27 3.42 -16.40
CA PRO A 221 11.17 4.78 -16.91
C PRO A 221 10.29 5.68 -16.00
N PHE A 222 9.30 5.11 -15.30
CA PHE A 222 8.47 5.89 -14.39
C PHE A 222 9.21 6.28 -13.11
N ILE A 223 10.02 5.40 -12.52
CA ILE A 223 10.90 5.75 -11.40
C ILE A 223 11.84 6.88 -11.84
N GLU A 224 12.47 6.75 -12.99
CA GLU A 224 13.37 7.78 -13.53
C GLU A 224 12.64 9.13 -13.73
N LEU A 225 11.43 9.10 -14.31
CA LEU A 225 10.60 10.29 -14.48
C LEU A 225 10.30 10.99 -13.15
N THR A 226 9.94 10.23 -12.12
CA THR A 226 9.59 10.76 -10.80
C THR A 226 10.77 11.40 -10.07
N THR A 227 12.02 11.02 -10.39
CA THR A 227 13.19 11.68 -9.80
C THR A 227 13.26 13.17 -10.14
N ASN A 228 12.63 13.59 -11.25
CA ASN A 228 12.62 15.01 -11.67
C ASN A 228 11.68 15.89 -10.82
N ILE A 229 10.84 15.31 -10.00
CA ILE A 229 9.95 16.02 -9.07
C ILE A 229 10.34 15.85 -7.61
N LEU A 230 11.44 15.17 -7.30
CA LEU A 230 12.01 15.19 -5.96
C LEU A 230 12.61 16.58 -5.67
N SER A 231 12.51 17.03 -4.41
CA SER A 231 13.12 18.27 -3.92
C SER A 231 14.65 18.15 -3.91
N GLU A 232 15.34 19.25 -3.61
CA GLU A 232 16.81 19.24 -3.46
C GLU A 232 17.28 18.44 -2.25
N SER A 233 16.42 18.30 -1.25
CA SER A 233 16.68 17.54 -0.02
C SER A 233 15.56 16.55 0.26
N PRO A 234 15.40 15.53 -0.60
CA PRO A 234 14.35 14.53 -0.44
C PRO A 234 14.64 13.62 0.75
N LEU A 235 13.60 13.10 1.39
CA LEU A 235 13.71 12.32 2.61
C LEU A 235 13.68 10.81 2.33
N PHE A 236 12.69 10.37 1.55
CA PHE A 236 12.55 8.95 1.24
C PHE A 236 11.82 8.70 -0.10
N PHE A 237 12.00 7.48 -0.60
CA PHE A 237 11.25 6.94 -1.74
C PHE A 237 10.86 5.50 -1.41
N LEU A 238 9.58 5.18 -1.61
CA LEU A 238 9.03 3.85 -1.41
C LEU A 238 8.40 3.35 -2.71
N ILE A 239 8.76 2.14 -3.09
CA ILE A 239 8.10 1.41 -4.17
C ILE A 239 7.69 0.02 -3.70
N ASN A 240 6.44 -0.36 -3.98
CA ASN A 240 5.91 -1.69 -3.70
C ASN A 240 5.74 -2.49 -4.99
N SER A 241 5.82 -3.81 -4.89
CA SER A 241 5.52 -4.72 -5.97
C SER A 241 4.89 -6.02 -5.45
N TYR A 242 3.79 -6.40 -6.12
CA TYR A 242 3.12 -7.69 -5.95
C TYR A 242 3.24 -8.54 -7.22
N THR A 243 4.11 -8.13 -8.14
CA THR A 243 4.29 -8.77 -9.44
C THR A 243 5.40 -9.79 -9.39
N THR A 244 5.10 -11.01 -9.84
CA THR A 244 6.10 -12.06 -10.04
C THR A 244 7.22 -11.55 -10.96
N GLY A 245 8.47 -11.74 -10.57
CA GLY A 245 9.65 -11.25 -11.32
C GLY A 245 10.18 -9.90 -10.85
N LEU A 246 9.40 -9.08 -10.15
CA LEU A 246 9.89 -7.86 -9.50
C LEU A 246 10.26 -8.13 -8.03
N GLN A 247 11.29 -8.94 -7.86
CA GLN A 247 11.81 -9.29 -6.55
C GLN A 247 12.55 -8.12 -5.88
N PRO A 248 12.82 -8.16 -4.56
CA PRO A 248 13.52 -7.09 -3.85
C PRO A 248 14.83 -6.66 -4.50
N ALA A 249 15.63 -7.60 -4.99
CA ALA A 249 16.90 -7.29 -5.66
C ALA A 249 16.71 -6.48 -6.95
N VAL A 250 15.62 -6.72 -7.69
CA VAL A 250 15.31 -5.97 -8.92
C VAL A 250 14.90 -4.53 -8.55
N LEU A 251 14.09 -4.34 -7.49
CA LEU A 251 13.75 -3.02 -6.99
C LEU A 251 14.99 -2.26 -6.54
N SER A 252 15.88 -2.91 -5.78
CA SER A 252 17.17 -2.32 -5.38
C SER A 252 17.99 -1.88 -6.58
N TYR A 253 18.09 -2.71 -7.62
CA TYR A 253 18.87 -2.39 -8.81
C TYR A 253 18.32 -1.13 -9.51
N MET A 254 17.02 -1.09 -9.78
CA MET A 254 16.37 0.06 -10.43
C MET A 254 16.54 1.35 -9.62
N MET A 255 16.36 1.30 -8.30
CA MET A 255 16.47 2.48 -7.44
C MET A 255 17.91 2.98 -7.33
N ASN A 256 18.90 2.10 -7.34
CA ASN A 256 20.31 2.50 -7.38
C ASN A 256 20.67 3.21 -8.71
N MET A 257 20.16 2.70 -9.84
CA MET A 257 20.41 3.30 -11.15
C MET A 257 19.73 4.66 -11.34
N THR A 258 18.66 4.93 -10.61
CA THR A 258 17.84 6.13 -10.79
C THR A 258 18.00 7.12 -9.62
N ILE A 259 17.54 6.76 -8.42
CA ILE A 259 17.46 7.66 -7.27
C ILE A 259 18.85 7.86 -6.65
N VAL A 260 19.55 6.77 -6.33
CA VAL A 260 20.87 6.85 -5.67
C VAL A 260 21.88 7.55 -6.57
N SER A 261 21.86 7.31 -7.87
CA SER A 261 22.77 7.97 -8.83
C SER A 261 22.61 9.50 -8.85
N LYS A 262 21.42 10.02 -8.52
CA LYS A 262 21.13 11.46 -8.53
C LYS A 262 21.24 12.13 -7.15
N PHE A 263 20.81 11.43 -6.11
CA PHE A 263 20.64 12.00 -4.77
C PHE A 263 21.54 11.36 -3.70
N GLY A 264 22.34 10.34 -4.07
CA GLY A 264 23.02 9.53 -3.07
C GLY A 264 22.04 8.76 -2.21
N GLY A 265 22.34 8.62 -0.92
CA GLY A 265 21.47 7.92 0.02
C GLY A 265 21.63 6.39 -0.04
N ARG A 266 20.70 5.67 0.58
CA ARG A 266 20.77 4.22 0.71
C ARG A 266 19.45 3.56 0.31
N VAL A 267 19.54 2.52 -0.50
CA VAL A 267 18.43 1.62 -0.81
C VAL A 267 18.54 0.35 0.02
N VAL A 268 17.43 -0.07 0.59
CA VAL A 268 17.22 -1.40 1.16
C VAL A 268 15.93 -1.94 0.59
N SER A 269 15.95 -3.14 0.04
CA SER A 269 14.75 -3.81 -0.46
C SER A 269 14.62 -5.18 0.17
N ASP A 270 13.40 -5.55 0.51
CA ASP A 270 13.09 -6.85 1.11
C ASP A 270 11.64 -7.23 0.84
N GLU A 271 11.30 -8.47 1.10
CA GLU A 271 9.92 -8.92 1.13
C GLU A 271 9.16 -8.33 2.32
N ILE A 272 7.86 -8.15 2.15
CA ILE A 272 6.91 -7.81 3.23
C ILE A 272 6.02 -9.00 3.52
N GLY A 273 5.65 -9.20 4.77
CA GLY A 273 4.86 -10.36 5.16
C GLY A 273 3.99 -10.15 6.39
N LEU A 274 3.12 -11.10 6.60
CA LEU A 274 2.16 -11.16 7.69
C LEU A 274 2.41 -12.41 8.54
N PRO A 275 2.43 -12.30 9.88
CA PRO A 275 2.53 -13.47 10.74
C PRO A 275 1.27 -14.34 10.63
N VAL A 276 1.45 -15.65 10.54
CA VAL A 276 0.37 -16.65 10.52
C VAL A 276 0.26 -17.25 11.92
N LYS A 277 -0.87 -17.08 12.57
CA LYS A 277 -1.06 -17.42 13.98
C LYS A 277 -0.89 -18.91 14.27
N ASP A 278 -1.56 -19.76 13.51
CA ASP A 278 -1.61 -21.19 13.80
C ASP A 278 -0.28 -21.92 13.51
N THR A 279 0.50 -21.40 12.58
CA THR A 279 1.78 -22.01 12.20
C THR A 279 3.00 -21.33 12.83
N GLY A 280 2.87 -20.07 13.25
CA GLY A 280 3.99 -19.22 13.66
C GLY A 280 4.94 -18.83 12.50
N LEU A 281 4.61 -19.18 11.26
CA LEU A 281 5.35 -18.80 10.06
C LEU A 281 4.92 -17.43 9.55
N ILE A 282 5.61 -16.93 8.52
CA ILE A 282 5.27 -15.67 7.88
C ILE A 282 4.73 -15.93 6.48
N LEU A 283 3.54 -15.42 6.18
CA LEU A 283 3.00 -15.38 4.82
C LEU A 283 3.71 -14.29 4.02
N PRO A 284 4.48 -14.62 2.97
CA PRO A 284 5.04 -13.60 2.09
C PRO A 284 3.93 -12.95 1.27
N CYS A 285 3.91 -11.62 1.20
CA CYS A 285 2.83 -10.88 0.55
C CYS A 285 3.28 -10.14 -0.71
N GLY A 286 4.48 -9.57 -0.68
CA GLY A 286 5.04 -8.79 -1.78
C GLY A 286 6.44 -8.31 -1.45
N ALA A 287 6.96 -7.39 -2.25
CA ALA A 287 8.28 -6.79 -2.07
C ALA A 287 8.18 -5.27 -1.96
N SER A 288 9.10 -4.66 -1.22
CA SER A 288 9.25 -3.22 -1.14
C SER A 288 10.70 -2.80 -1.33
N GLY A 289 10.92 -1.72 -2.08
CA GLY A 289 12.18 -0.99 -2.13
C GLY A 289 12.04 0.32 -1.35
N ARG A 290 12.93 0.54 -0.40
CA ARG A 290 12.99 1.73 0.45
C ARG A 290 14.30 2.45 0.21
N TRP A 291 14.22 3.68 -0.25
CA TRP A 291 15.35 4.59 -0.28
C TRP A 291 15.17 5.65 0.80
N GLU A 292 16.26 5.96 1.47
CA GLU A 292 16.33 7.03 2.47
C GLU A 292 17.59 7.88 2.18
N SER A 293 17.45 9.21 2.25
CA SER A 293 18.60 10.09 2.18
C SER A 293 19.53 9.82 3.37
N VAL A 294 20.83 9.78 3.15
CA VAL A 294 21.81 9.81 4.24
C VAL A 294 21.92 11.24 4.69
N LEU A 295 21.41 11.52 5.87
CA LEU A 295 21.54 12.83 6.53
C LEU A 295 22.92 13.03 7.10
#